data_486cab9c421342a697775e9bfd6087f3
#
_entry.id   486cab9c421342a697775e9bfd6087f3
#
_cell.length_a   1.000
_cell.length_b   1.000
_cell.length_c   1.000
_cell.angle_alpha   90.00
_cell.angle_beta   90.00
_cell.angle_gamma   90.00
#
_symmetry.space_group_name_H-M   'P 1'
#
loop_
_entity.id
_entity.type
_entity.pdbx_description
1 polymer ?
#
loop_
_entity_poly.entity_id
_entity_poly.type
_entity_poly.pdbx_seq_one_letter_code
_entity_poly.pdbx_strand_id
1 'polypeptide(L)'
;MLRRLTILSATAALTFSLCTMRIAAQGLPPAQKPFEPKVPQGTGACSIDRPCAEVAPLIISSALGASPLENNLRELTDVIGGRVAGTPANDKAVEWAVEAFRRAGVDEVHTERFTVPVSWAEGHTHLEVIAPEALPVHLVSIGWSPATPAGGITASMVDAGIGDEAGFARLGNAASGAIVLVHTNVLKTWDDLMNEYNYEPAVIDRAVKAGAAAILWMSTRPYMLLYRHNLSVTGELERLPQAVVAREDAMRLARFIASGQPVKVRLDMPNKIGGPVQSENVVAEIRGSVKPDEFVLLGAHLDSWELGTGALDDGCNAAMTIDAARAIRAAGAIPKRSIRFVLFSGEEEGMLGSRAYAAAHRAELDQMDTTIIFDSGDGKVTGYSLGGRKDIAATVTRALEPLSTFGPFENTDDADLGTDNFDFLLEGVPTLVANQEPDDYIMNYHAASDTFDKVDFAQLKRNEAIAAVTAYAVADLPEKLGARQNREQIEKLLEDTGLKKEMQAAGAWPLWVDGRRGRRLTSSSSGQ
;
A
#
# COMPACT_ATOMS: atom_id res chain seq x y z
N MET A 1 58.75 47.37 45.20
CA MET A 1 58.74 48.42 44.15
C MET A 1 57.53 48.21 43.25
N LEU A 2 56.51 49.03 43.53
CA LEU A 2 55.25 49.04 42.74
C LEU A 2 55.47 49.79 41.45
N ARG A 3 54.98 49.19 40.35
CA ARG A 3 54.70 49.93 39.10
C ARG A 3 53.23 49.76 38.77
N ARG A 4 52.53 50.91 38.85
CA ARG A 4 51.14 51.08 38.42
C ARG A 4 51.10 51.05 36.86
N LEU A 5 50.20 50.29 36.34
CA LEU A 5 49.81 50.40 34.91
C LEU A 5 48.44 51.06 34.81
N THR A 6 48.43 52.17 34.12
CA THR A 6 47.26 52.98 33.81
C THR A 6 46.49 52.38 32.67
N ILE A 7 45.17 52.12 32.84
CA ILE A 7 44.29 51.64 31.79
C ILE A 7 43.66 52.84 31.11
N LEU A 8 43.94 53.02 29.83
CA LEU A 8 43.19 53.98 29.00
C LEU A 8 41.92 53.26 28.48
N SER A 9 40.78 53.83 28.84
CA SER A 9 39.47 53.45 28.27
C SER A 9 39.25 54.20 26.96
N ALA A 10 39.19 53.47 25.86
CA ALA A 10 38.74 53.98 24.56
C ALA A 10 37.28 53.56 24.34
N THR A 11 36.38 54.53 24.47
CA THR A 11 34.96 54.39 24.11
C THR A 11 34.81 54.51 22.58
N ALA A 12 34.57 53.39 21.92
CA ALA A 12 34.17 53.39 20.53
C ALA A 12 32.63 53.41 20.42
N ALA A 13 32.09 54.52 19.93
CA ALA A 13 30.67 54.64 19.63
C ALA A 13 30.37 53.90 18.31
N LEU A 14 29.63 52.79 18.40
CA LEU A 14 29.08 52.08 17.23
C LEU A 14 27.76 52.79 16.85
N THR A 15 27.77 53.50 15.75
CA THR A 15 26.56 53.99 15.08
C THR A 15 25.91 52.81 14.33
N PHE A 16 24.79 52.32 14.85
CA PHE A 16 23.94 51.35 14.14
C PHE A 16 23.17 52.11 13.05
N SER A 17 23.55 51.88 11.79
CA SER A 17 22.77 52.29 10.63
C SER A 17 21.64 51.24 10.46
N LEU A 18 20.41 51.64 10.80
CA LEU A 18 19.21 50.82 10.48
C LEU A 18 18.99 50.85 8.96
N CYS A 19 19.47 49.81 8.28
CA CYS A 19 19.08 49.52 6.92
C CYS A 19 17.69 48.85 6.97
N THR A 20 16.63 49.62 6.77
CA THR A 20 15.27 49.11 6.59
C THR A 20 15.19 48.41 5.25
N MET A 21 15.43 47.11 5.23
CA MET A 21 15.04 46.25 4.10
C MET A 21 13.50 46.29 4.02
N ARG A 22 12.95 46.99 3.07
CA ARG A 22 11.58 46.81 2.62
C ARG A 22 11.52 45.44 1.93
N ILE A 23 11.06 44.41 2.67
CA ILE A 23 10.60 43.18 2.06
C ILE A 23 9.36 43.57 1.25
N ALA A 24 9.53 43.63 -0.07
CA ALA A 24 8.40 43.68 -0.96
C ALA A 24 7.60 42.40 -0.72
N ALA A 25 6.42 42.53 -0.14
CA ALA A 25 5.45 41.45 -0.09
C ALA A 25 5.17 41.06 -1.55
N GLN A 26 5.80 40.01 -2.02
CA GLN A 26 5.35 39.33 -3.23
C GLN A 26 3.96 38.83 -2.89
N GLY A 27 2.95 39.43 -3.50
CA GLY A 27 1.57 39.00 -3.34
C GLY A 27 1.48 37.52 -3.66
N LEU A 28 0.80 36.79 -2.80
CA LEU A 28 0.38 35.42 -3.09
C LEU A 28 -0.19 35.37 -4.49
N PRO A 29 0.16 34.37 -5.31
CA PRO A 29 -0.45 34.22 -6.62
C PRO A 29 -1.98 34.27 -6.45
N PRO A 30 -2.71 34.91 -7.38
CA PRO A 30 -4.16 34.99 -7.27
C PRO A 30 -4.70 33.58 -7.12
N ALA A 31 -5.57 33.38 -6.12
CA ALA A 31 -6.24 32.12 -5.89
C ALA A 31 -6.74 31.59 -7.24
N GLN A 32 -6.29 30.38 -7.59
CA GLN A 32 -6.76 29.74 -8.81
C GLN A 32 -8.28 29.70 -8.73
N LYS A 33 -8.94 30.15 -9.79
CA LYS A 33 -10.40 30.05 -9.85
C LYS A 33 -10.79 28.60 -9.58
N PRO A 34 -11.82 28.35 -8.77
CA PRO A 34 -12.32 27.00 -8.57
C PRO A 34 -12.48 26.32 -9.94
N PHE A 35 -11.99 25.10 -10.05
CA PHE A 35 -12.17 24.29 -11.24
C PHE A 35 -13.68 24.12 -11.45
N GLU A 36 -14.23 24.72 -12.49
CA GLU A 36 -15.60 24.45 -12.93
C GLU A 36 -15.50 23.29 -13.93
N PRO A 37 -15.89 22.06 -13.55
CA PRO A 37 -15.89 20.94 -14.47
C PRO A 37 -16.82 21.26 -15.63
N LYS A 38 -16.32 21.17 -16.86
CA LYS A 38 -17.18 21.18 -18.03
C LYS A 38 -17.99 19.89 -18.01
N VAL A 39 -19.27 19.99 -17.66
CA VAL A 39 -20.18 18.85 -17.63
C VAL A 39 -20.23 18.23 -19.03
N PRO A 40 -19.83 16.95 -19.19
CA PRO A 40 -19.97 16.29 -20.48
C PRO A 40 -21.48 16.16 -20.80
N GLN A 41 -21.89 16.63 -21.96
CA GLN A 41 -23.23 16.31 -22.49
C GLN A 41 -23.17 14.90 -23.11
N GLY A 42 -23.10 13.86 -22.26
CA GLY A 42 -23.08 12.47 -22.69
C GLY A 42 -24.26 11.70 -22.15
N THR A 43 -24.70 10.74 -22.91
CA THR A 43 -25.65 9.70 -22.43
C THR A 43 -24.85 8.74 -21.55
N GLY A 44 -24.71 9.07 -20.26
CA GLY A 44 -23.96 8.25 -19.32
C GLY A 44 -24.47 6.79 -19.21
N ALA A 45 -23.64 5.92 -18.68
CA ALA A 45 -23.96 4.49 -18.45
C ALA A 45 -25.05 4.26 -17.41
N CYS A 46 -25.58 5.30 -16.80
CA CYS A 46 -26.56 5.26 -15.73
C CYS A 46 -27.99 5.04 -16.22
N SER A 47 -28.91 4.90 -15.27
CA SER A 47 -30.32 4.56 -15.48
C SER A 47 -31.09 5.58 -16.32
N ILE A 48 -32.10 5.09 -17.06
CA ILE A 48 -33.02 5.93 -17.83
C ILE A 48 -33.75 6.95 -16.92
N ASP A 49 -34.06 6.59 -15.70
CA ASP A 49 -34.83 7.42 -14.79
C ASP A 49 -33.97 8.51 -14.09
N ARG A 50 -32.67 8.29 -14.03
CA ARG A 50 -31.70 9.24 -13.43
C ARG A 50 -30.34 9.08 -14.08
N PRO A 51 -30.09 9.73 -15.21
CA PRO A 51 -28.85 9.58 -15.96
C PRO A 51 -27.65 10.05 -15.14
N CYS A 52 -26.52 9.33 -15.21
CA CYS A 52 -25.26 9.76 -14.61
C CYS A 52 -24.82 11.14 -15.11
N ALA A 53 -25.19 11.51 -16.33
CA ALA A 53 -24.96 12.85 -16.87
C ALA A 53 -25.56 13.97 -15.99
N GLU A 54 -26.62 13.70 -15.24
CA GLU A 54 -27.25 14.66 -14.32
C GLU A 54 -26.65 14.59 -12.91
N VAL A 55 -26.25 13.40 -12.47
CA VAL A 55 -25.79 13.13 -11.09
C VAL A 55 -24.27 13.26 -10.95
N ALA A 56 -23.50 12.77 -11.93
CA ALA A 56 -22.05 12.80 -11.87
C ALA A 56 -21.47 14.22 -11.68
N PRO A 57 -21.97 15.28 -12.34
CA PRO A 57 -21.49 16.64 -12.09
C PRO A 57 -21.68 17.12 -10.66
N LEU A 58 -22.74 16.65 -9.97
CA LEU A 58 -23.00 17.01 -8.57
C LEU A 58 -22.02 16.28 -7.65
N ILE A 59 -21.73 15.01 -7.91
CA ILE A 59 -20.71 14.23 -7.18
C ILE A 59 -19.33 14.87 -7.40
N ILE A 60 -18.95 15.17 -8.64
CA ILE A 60 -17.69 15.84 -8.98
C ILE A 60 -17.57 17.18 -8.24
N SER A 61 -18.62 17.99 -8.28
CA SER A 61 -18.62 19.29 -7.59
C SER A 61 -18.45 19.15 -6.08
N SER A 62 -19.04 18.10 -5.48
CA SER A 62 -18.90 17.79 -4.05
C SER A 62 -17.49 17.32 -3.69
N ALA A 63 -16.88 16.47 -4.53
CA ALA A 63 -15.53 15.95 -4.32
C ALA A 63 -14.47 17.05 -4.46
N LEU A 64 -14.58 17.88 -5.51
CA LEU A 64 -13.64 18.99 -5.74
C LEU A 64 -13.85 20.19 -4.79
N GLY A 65 -14.94 20.21 -4.07
CA GLY A 65 -15.32 21.30 -3.16
C GLY A 65 -14.55 21.27 -1.84
N ALA A 66 -15.07 22.03 -0.87
CA ALA A 66 -14.59 21.99 0.50
C ALA A 66 -14.98 20.64 1.15
N SER A 67 -14.03 19.95 1.72
CA SER A 67 -14.24 18.65 2.35
C SER A 67 -13.31 18.44 3.55
N PRO A 68 -13.58 17.45 4.41
CA PRO A 68 -12.69 17.09 5.52
C PRO A 68 -11.46 16.25 5.09
N LEU A 69 -11.29 15.92 3.80
CA LEU A 69 -10.28 14.99 3.28
C LEU A 69 -8.87 15.24 3.86
N GLU A 70 -8.37 16.46 3.73
CA GLU A 70 -7.04 16.83 4.23
C GLU A 70 -6.93 16.69 5.75
N ASN A 71 -7.97 17.09 6.49
CA ASN A 71 -7.98 16.95 7.95
C ASN A 71 -8.07 15.49 8.38
N ASN A 72 -8.85 14.68 7.68
CA ASN A 72 -8.97 13.25 7.92
C ASN A 72 -7.61 12.56 7.70
N LEU A 73 -6.94 12.84 6.58
CA LEU A 73 -5.62 12.27 6.32
C LEU A 73 -4.60 12.72 7.36
N ARG A 74 -4.56 14.00 7.71
CA ARG A 74 -3.66 14.49 8.75
C ARG A 74 -3.89 13.84 10.11
N GLU A 75 -5.14 13.59 10.49
CA GLU A 75 -5.45 12.87 11.72
C GLU A 75 -4.94 11.44 11.68
N LEU A 76 -5.14 10.74 10.55
CA LEU A 76 -4.69 9.37 10.35
C LEU A 76 -3.16 9.27 10.37
N THR A 77 -2.46 10.19 9.71
CA THR A 77 -1.00 10.11 9.53
C THR A 77 -0.20 10.79 10.64
N ASP A 78 -0.55 12.03 11.02
CA ASP A 78 0.25 12.82 11.98
C ASP A 78 -0.12 12.53 13.44
N VAL A 79 -1.36 12.06 13.70
CA VAL A 79 -1.83 11.80 15.07
C VAL A 79 -1.81 10.29 15.39
N ILE A 80 -2.29 9.44 14.50
CA ILE A 80 -2.27 7.98 14.67
C ILE A 80 -0.92 7.43 14.20
N GLY A 81 -0.50 7.77 12.99
CA GLY A 81 0.79 7.38 12.41
C GLY A 81 0.78 5.99 11.79
N GLY A 82 1.95 5.35 11.77
CA GLY A 82 2.11 3.98 11.29
C GLY A 82 1.26 3.00 12.09
N ARG A 83 0.52 2.13 11.38
CA ARG A 83 -0.65 1.44 11.93
C ARG A 83 -0.74 -0.02 11.47
N VAL A 84 0.35 -0.75 11.66
CA VAL A 84 0.48 -2.19 11.38
C VAL A 84 -0.68 -2.97 11.97
N ALA A 85 -1.26 -3.91 11.23
CA ALA A 85 -2.44 -4.66 11.65
C ALA A 85 -2.24 -5.41 12.98
N GLY A 86 -3.26 -5.35 13.84
CA GLY A 86 -3.22 -5.94 15.17
C GLY A 86 -2.40 -5.17 16.20
N THR A 87 -2.01 -3.93 15.91
CA THR A 87 -1.36 -3.01 16.86
C THR A 87 -2.37 -2.01 17.43
N PRO A 88 -2.08 -1.40 18.61
CA PRO A 88 -2.93 -0.34 19.15
C PRO A 88 -3.09 0.89 18.25
N ALA A 89 -2.17 1.12 17.31
CA ALA A 89 -2.30 2.19 16.31
C ALA A 89 -3.36 1.82 15.26
N ASN A 90 -3.38 0.56 14.83
CA ASN A 90 -4.41 0.06 13.93
C ASN A 90 -5.80 0.08 14.58
N ASP A 91 -5.92 -0.30 15.85
CA ASP A 91 -7.19 -0.20 16.58
C ASP A 91 -7.74 1.24 16.59
N LYS A 92 -6.86 2.24 16.83
CA LYS A 92 -7.24 3.65 16.77
C LYS A 92 -7.63 4.09 15.36
N ALA A 93 -6.96 3.58 14.32
CA ALA A 93 -7.31 3.87 12.94
C ALA A 93 -8.69 3.31 12.59
N VAL A 94 -9.03 2.11 13.06
CA VAL A 94 -10.37 1.52 12.93
C VAL A 94 -11.44 2.39 13.60
N GLU A 95 -11.21 2.80 14.86
CA GLU A 95 -12.12 3.70 15.58
C GLU A 95 -12.30 5.04 14.84
N TRP A 96 -11.20 5.63 14.38
CA TRP A 96 -11.20 6.86 13.59
C TRP A 96 -12.01 6.71 12.29
N ALA A 97 -11.81 5.62 11.54
CA ALA A 97 -12.49 5.37 10.28
C ALA A 97 -13.99 5.20 10.47
N VAL A 98 -14.45 4.47 11.51
CA VAL A 98 -15.85 4.32 11.86
C VAL A 98 -16.50 5.70 12.12
N GLU A 99 -15.86 6.56 12.90
CA GLU A 99 -16.37 7.90 13.18
C GLU A 99 -16.33 8.80 11.93
N ALA A 100 -15.31 8.68 11.08
CA ALA A 100 -15.21 9.45 9.85
C ALA A 100 -16.32 9.06 8.84
N PHE A 101 -16.63 7.77 8.68
CA PHE A 101 -17.77 7.31 7.87
C PHE A 101 -19.12 7.77 8.44
N ARG A 102 -19.29 7.76 9.76
CA ARG A 102 -20.50 8.34 10.38
C ARG A 102 -20.69 9.80 10.03
N ARG A 103 -19.61 10.58 10.08
CA ARG A 103 -19.61 12.01 9.67
C ARG A 103 -19.85 12.17 8.16
N ALA A 104 -19.41 11.24 7.33
CA ALA A 104 -19.69 11.22 5.89
C ALA A 104 -21.17 10.98 5.55
N GLY A 105 -21.98 10.51 6.53
CA GLY A 105 -23.43 10.34 6.40
C GLY A 105 -23.85 9.07 5.69
N VAL A 106 -23.08 8.00 5.80
CA VAL A 106 -23.46 6.66 5.33
C VAL A 106 -24.67 6.13 6.09
N ASP A 107 -25.38 5.17 5.50
CA ASP A 107 -26.58 4.60 6.14
C ASP A 107 -26.21 3.63 7.27
N GLU A 108 -25.09 2.90 7.10
CA GLU A 108 -24.60 1.94 8.08
C GLU A 108 -23.07 1.96 8.11
N VAL A 109 -22.48 1.72 9.29
CA VAL A 109 -21.05 1.44 9.46
C VAL A 109 -20.85 0.49 10.63
N HIS A 110 -20.03 -0.54 10.41
CA HIS A 110 -19.65 -1.54 11.41
C HIS A 110 -18.21 -2.03 11.17
N THR A 111 -17.71 -2.84 12.08
CA THR A 111 -16.40 -3.50 11.94
C THR A 111 -16.56 -5.00 11.81
N GLU A 112 -15.63 -5.63 11.10
CA GLU A 112 -15.56 -7.08 10.92
C GLU A 112 -14.21 -7.62 11.34
N ARG A 113 -14.23 -8.51 12.35
CA ARG A 113 -13.02 -9.06 12.95
C ARG A 113 -12.40 -10.16 12.11
N PHE A 114 -11.07 -10.17 12.09
CA PHE A 114 -10.29 -11.28 11.55
C PHE A 114 -9.06 -11.53 12.42
N THR A 115 -8.34 -12.61 12.13
CA THR A 115 -7.16 -13.01 12.91
C THR A 115 -5.89 -12.79 12.08
N VAL A 116 -4.96 -12.01 12.61
CA VAL A 116 -3.57 -11.97 12.17
C VAL A 116 -2.86 -13.13 12.86
N PRO A 117 -2.27 -14.11 12.12
CA PRO A 117 -1.79 -15.37 12.70
C PRO A 117 -0.67 -15.20 13.71
N VAL A 118 0.20 -14.22 13.49
CA VAL A 118 1.37 -13.93 14.32
C VAL A 118 1.44 -12.43 14.55
N SER A 119 1.43 -12.00 15.80
CA SER A 119 1.73 -10.60 16.12
C SER A 119 3.23 -10.38 16.07
N TRP A 120 3.62 -9.26 15.46
CA TRP A 120 5.01 -8.89 15.28
C TRP A 120 5.21 -7.40 15.55
N ALA A 121 6.36 -7.08 16.13
CA ALA A 121 6.84 -5.71 16.22
C ALA A 121 8.37 -5.70 16.23
N GLU A 122 8.96 -4.74 15.54
CA GLU A 122 10.41 -4.59 15.57
C GLU A 122 10.89 -4.26 16.97
N GLY A 123 12.01 -4.88 17.35
CA GLY A 123 12.86 -4.42 18.44
C GLY A 123 13.83 -3.35 17.94
N HIS A 124 14.86 -3.05 18.73
CA HIS A 124 15.94 -2.19 18.26
C HIS A 124 16.94 -3.02 17.44
N THR A 125 16.73 -3.08 16.12
CA THR A 125 17.62 -3.77 15.19
C THR A 125 18.97 -3.06 15.13
N HIS A 126 20.07 -3.80 15.35
CA HIS A 126 21.42 -3.26 15.39
C HIS A 126 22.43 -4.19 14.72
N LEU A 127 23.36 -3.60 13.96
CA LEU A 127 24.50 -4.29 13.39
C LEU A 127 25.79 -3.65 13.90
N GLU A 128 26.58 -4.43 14.64
CA GLU A 128 27.94 -4.04 15.04
C GLU A 128 28.95 -4.64 14.07
N VAL A 129 29.76 -3.81 13.45
CA VAL A 129 30.91 -4.27 12.65
C VAL A 129 32.10 -4.46 13.59
N ILE A 130 32.53 -5.72 13.76
CA ILE A 130 33.62 -6.13 14.65
C ILE A 130 34.97 -6.03 13.93
N ALA A 131 34.97 -6.35 12.63
CA ALA A 131 36.13 -6.28 11.76
C ALA A 131 35.70 -5.88 10.35
N PRO A 132 36.54 -5.17 9.58
CA PRO A 132 37.93 -4.75 9.88
C PRO A 132 38.01 -3.61 10.90
N GLU A 133 37.01 -2.75 10.99
CA GLU A 133 36.89 -1.63 11.96
C GLU A 133 35.44 -1.32 12.27
N ALA A 134 35.18 -0.82 13.47
CA ALA A 134 33.83 -0.41 13.87
C ALA A 134 33.34 0.76 13.02
N LEU A 135 32.12 0.65 12.50
CA LEU A 135 31.43 1.70 11.77
C LEU A 135 29.92 1.66 12.07
N PRO A 136 29.26 2.80 12.06
CA PRO A 136 27.79 2.83 12.15
C PRO A 136 27.19 2.23 10.88
N VAL A 137 26.12 1.46 11.04
CA VAL A 137 25.31 0.88 9.95
C VAL A 137 23.86 1.17 10.26
N HIS A 138 23.15 1.77 9.31
CA HIS A 138 21.72 2.05 9.41
C HIS A 138 20.97 0.90 8.79
N LEU A 139 20.07 0.30 9.56
CA LEU A 139 19.27 -0.84 9.10
C LEU A 139 17.97 -0.95 9.90
N VAL A 140 17.01 -1.65 9.32
CA VAL A 140 15.74 -2.03 9.94
C VAL A 140 15.41 -3.48 9.64
N SER A 141 14.65 -4.14 10.50
CA SER A 141 14.14 -5.48 10.24
C SER A 141 13.17 -5.50 9.05
N ILE A 142 13.16 -6.56 8.26
CA ILE A 142 12.01 -6.90 7.40
C ILE A 142 10.82 -7.21 8.30
N GLY A 143 9.61 -6.92 7.83
CA GLY A 143 8.37 -7.30 8.51
C GLY A 143 8.28 -8.81 8.70
N TRP A 144 7.74 -9.24 9.83
CA TRP A 144 7.65 -10.67 10.19
C TRP A 144 8.95 -11.46 10.19
N SER A 145 10.09 -10.77 10.17
CA SER A 145 11.39 -11.41 10.36
C SER A 145 11.49 -12.01 11.77
N PRO A 146 11.96 -13.28 11.92
CA PRO A 146 12.21 -13.85 13.23
C PRO A 146 13.26 -13.08 14.02
N ALA A 147 13.17 -13.14 15.35
CA ALA A 147 14.19 -12.59 16.22
C ALA A 147 15.50 -13.37 16.11
N THR A 148 16.62 -12.68 16.29
CA THR A 148 17.91 -13.35 16.54
C THR A 148 17.92 -13.97 17.94
N PRO A 149 18.77 -14.99 18.21
CA PRO A 149 19.00 -15.46 19.58
C PRO A 149 19.42 -14.32 20.50
N ALA A 150 19.19 -14.47 21.80
CA ALA A 150 19.62 -13.50 22.81
C ALA A 150 21.15 -13.24 22.68
N GLY A 151 21.52 -11.97 22.53
CA GLY A 151 22.92 -11.56 22.28
C GLY A 151 23.32 -11.51 20.80
N GLY A 152 22.36 -11.74 19.92
CA GLY A 152 22.53 -11.60 18.46
C GLY A 152 23.28 -12.77 17.81
N ILE A 153 23.47 -12.64 16.49
CA ILE A 153 24.24 -13.57 15.66
C ILE A 153 25.60 -12.92 15.37
N THR A 154 26.68 -13.53 15.84
CA THR A 154 28.05 -13.11 15.50
C THR A 154 28.61 -14.03 14.42
N ALA A 155 28.82 -13.51 13.22
CA ALA A 155 29.24 -14.29 12.06
C ALA A 155 30.13 -13.49 11.10
N SER A 156 30.74 -14.19 10.15
CA SER A 156 31.34 -13.56 8.97
C SER A 156 30.22 -13.03 8.07
N MET A 157 30.45 -11.88 7.45
CA MET A 157 29.59 -11.37 6.39
C MET A 157 30.18 -11.76 5.03
N VAL A 158 29.35 -12.24 4.14
CA VAL A 158 29.72 -12.64 2.77
C VAL A 158 28.81 -11.95 1.77
N ASP A 159 29.31 -11.72 0.56
CA ASP A 159 28.61 -10.98 -0.50
C ASP A 159 28.14 -11.96 -1.59
N ALA A 160 26.83 -12.14 -1.70
CA ALA A 160 26.20 -13.00 -2.72
C ALA A 160 25.96 -12.26 -4.06
N GLY A 161 26.41 -11.00 -4.20
CA GLY A 161 26.02 -10.18 -5.34
C GLY A 161 24.52 -9.96 -5.33
N ILE A 162 23.84 -10.18 -6.47
CA ILE A 162 22.39 -10.07 -6.54
C ILE A 162 21.64 -11.28 -5.93
N GLY A 163 22.34 -12.24 -5.33
CA GLY A 163 21.74 -13.43 -4.69
C GLY A 163 21.27 -14.51 -5.69
N ASP A 164 21.74 -14.48 -6.94
CA ASP A 164 21.45 -15.49 -7.94
C ASP A 164 22.20 -16.82 -7.69
N GLU A 165 21.93 -17.83 -8.50
CA GLU A 165 22.63 -19.12 -8.40
C GLU A 165 24.14 -19.00 -8.51
N ALA A 166 24.62 -18.11 -9.38
CA ALA A 166 26.05 -17.88 -9.56
C ALA A 166 26.70 -17.24 -8.32
N GLY A 167 25.99 -16.30 -7.67
CA GLY A 167 26.41 -15.67 -6.42
C GLY A 167 26.57 -16.70 -5.31
N PHE A 168 25.58 -17.52 -5.06
CA PHE A 168 25.62 -18.58 -4.03
C PHE A 168 26.62 -19.70 -4.39
N ALA A 169 26.74 -20.08 -5.67
CA ALA A 169 27.74 -21.05 -6.11
C ALA A 169 29.17 -20.54 -5.85
N ARG A 170 29.44 -19.26 -6.08
CA ARG A 170 30.75 -18.61 -5.78
C ARG A 170 31.07 -18.65 -4.29
N LEU A 171 30.08 -18.45 -3.43
CA LEU A 171 30.24 -18.50 -1.98
C LEU A 171 30.51 -19.94 -1.48
N GLY A 172 29.87 -20.93 -2.10
CA GLY A 172 30.00 -22.32 -1.66
C GLY A 172 29.75 -22.47 -0.16
N ASN A 173 30.65 -23.14 0.54
CA ASN A 173 30.54 -23.37 1.98
C ASN A 173 30.69 -22.09 2.84
N ALA A 174 31.18 -21.00 2.29
CA ALA A 174 31.33 -19.75 3.04
C ALA A 174 29.97 -19.11 3.41
N ALA A 175 28.89 -19.47 2.72
CA ALA A 175 27.56 -19.02 3.05
C ALA A 175 26.97 -19.69 4.33
N SER A 176 27.46 -20.88 4.67
CA SER A 176 26.95 -21.64 5.83
C SER A 176 27.32 -20.95 7.14
N GLY A 177 26.32 -20.61 7.94
CA GLY A 177 26.45 -19.87 9.20
C GLY A 177 26.86 -18.40 9.03
N ALA A 178 26.97 -17.90 7.80
CA ALA A 178 27.30 -16.51 7.53
C ALA A 178 26.05 -15.61 7.47
N ILE A 179 26.27 -14.31 7.63
CA ILE A 179 25.30 -13.26 7.29
C ILE A 179 25.56 -12.87 5.83
N VAL A 180 24.54 -13.05 4.99
CA VAL A 180 24.67 -12.86 3.53
C VAL A 180 24.19 -11.47 3.15
N LEU A 181 25.06 -10.67 2.53
CA LEU A 181 24.69 -9.39 1.91
C LEU A 181 24.20 -9.65 0.48
N VAL A 182 23.04 -9.08 0.16
CA VAL A 182 22.42 -9.15 -1.17
C VAL A 182 22.29 -7.75 -1.75
N HIS A 183 22.75 -7.59 -2.98
CA HIS A 183 22.66 -6.32 -3.71
C HIS A 183 21.33 -6.22 -4.43
N THR A 184 20.77 -5.02 -4.46
CA THR A 184 19.53 -4.69 -5.17
C THR A 184 19.77 -3.55 -6.17
N ASN A 185 18.85 -3.38 -7.10
CA ASN A 185 18.80 -2.19 -7.95
C ASN A 185 18.12 -1.03 -7.21
N VAL A 186 18.31 0.19 -7.73
CA VAL A 186 17.52 1.34 -7.25
C VAL A 186 16.14 1.27 -7.86
N LEU A 187 15.12 1.33 -7.01
CA LEU A 187 13.73 1.34 -7.40
C LEU A 187 13.37 2.64 -8.12
N LYS A 188 12.73 2.57 -9.29
CA LYS A 188 12.38 3.73 -10.13
C LYS A 188 11.02 3.58 -10.82
N THR A 189 10.58 2.38 -11.04
CA THR A 189 9.40 2.06 -11.85
C THR A 189 8.56 0.99 -11.16
N TRP A 190 7.31 0.84 -11.59
CA TRP A 190 6.46 -0.27 -11.18
C TRP A 190 7.10 -1.63 -11.47
N ASP A 191 7.76 -1.78 -12.63
CA ASP A 191 8.46 -3.03 -12.97
C ASP A 191 9.60 -3.35 -12.00
N ASP A 192 10.32 -2.32 -11.53
CA ASP A 192 11.37 -2.52 -10.52
C ASP A 192 10.78 -3.02 -9.20
N LEU A 193 9.61 -2.46 -8.78
CA LEU A 193 8.90 -2.86 -7.57
C LEU A 193 8.40 -4.30 -7.67
N MET A 194 7.72 -4.65 -8.76
CA MET A 194 7.23 -6.01 -8.98
C MET A 194 8.38 -7.02 -9.06
N ASN A 195 9.52 -6.64 -9.63
CA ASN A 195 10.71 -7.47 -9.64
C ASN A 195 11.29 -7.71 -8.25
N GLU A 196 11.21 -6.74 -7.32
CA GLU A 196 11.62 -6.91 -5.93
C GLU A 196 10.86 -8.09 -5.31
N TYR A 197 9.53 -8.08 -5.35
CA TYR A 197 8.68 -9.14 -4.81
C TYR A 197 8.84 -10.50 -5.51
N ASN A 198 8.98 -10.51 -6.82
CA ASN A 198 9.12 -11.75 -7.58
C ASN A 198 10.48 -12.43 -7.40
N TYR A 199 11.52 -11.67 -7.10
CA TYR A 199 12.90 -12.16 -7.03
C TYR A 199 13.32 -12.61 -5.63
N GLU A 200 12.94 -11.88 -4.61
CA GLU A 200 13.40 -12.12 -3.23
C GLU A 200 13.07 -13.51 -2.68
N PRO A 201 11.90 -14.11 -2.92
CA PRO A 201 11.60 -15.46 -2.43
C PRO A 201 12.61 -16.51 -2.90
N ALA A 202 13.07 -16.41 -4.15
CA ALA A 202 14.07 -17.33 -4.68
C ALA A 202 15.47 -17.12 -4.05
N VAL A 203 15.82 -15.89 -3.68
CA VAL A 203 17.06 -15.59 -2.95
C VAL A 203 17.00 -16.16 -1.54
N ILE A 204 15.85 -15.99 -0.85
CA ILE A 204 15.62 -16.57 0.48
C ILE A 204 15.75 -18.10 0.44
N ASP A 205 15.17 -18.76 -0.56
CA ASP A 205 15.30 -20.20 -0.76
C ASP A 205 16.76 -20.63 -0.88
N ARG A 206 17.57 -19.91 -1.66
CA ARG A 206 18.99 -20.19 -1.83
C ARG A 206 19.76 -19.98 -0.53
N ALA A 207 19.48 -18.90 0.20
CA ALA A 207 20.11 -18.59 1.48
C ALA A 207 19.82 -19.68 2.53
N VAL A 208 18.56 -20.09 2.65
CA VAL A 208 18.13 -21.20 3.54
C VAL A 208 18.85 -22.49 3.14
N LYS A 209 18.87 -22.84 1.86
CA LYS A 209 19.55 -24.04 1.35
C LYS A 209 21.06 -24.00 1.58
N ALA A 210 21.69 -22.83 1.51
CA ALA A 210 23.11 -22.64 1.79
C ALA A 210 23.43 -22.64 3.30
N GLY A 211 22.42 -22.64 4.17
CA GLY A 211 22.58 -22.60 5.63
C GLY A 211 23.01 -21.23 6.15
N ALA A 212 22.64 -20.15 5.48
CA ALA A 212 22.90 -18.79 5.93
C ALA A 212 22.26 -18.53 7.30
N ALA A 213 22.90 -17.73 8.13
CA ALA A 213 22.38 -17.37 9.45
C ALA A 213 21.39 -16.18 9.40
N ALA A 214 21.55 -15.27 8.44
CA ALA A 214 20.68 -14.13 8.19
C ALA A 214 20.94 -13.57 6.79
N ILE A 215 20.01 -12.74 6.30
CA ILE A 215 20.14 -11.97 5.06
C ILE A 215 20.12 -10.48 5.39
N LEU A 216 21.00 -9.74 4.76
CA LEU A 216 20.98 -8.28 4.74
C LEU A 216 20.76 -7.80 3.30
N TRP A 217 19.62 -7.17 3.08
CA TRP A 217 19.26 -6.59 1.80
C TRP A 217 19.81 -5.17 1.69
N MET A 218 20.51 -4.87 0.60
CA MET A 218 20.85 -3.49 0.27
C MET A 218 19.57 -2.71 -0.04
N SER A 219 19.31 -1.59 0.63
CA SER A 219 18.11 -0.80 0.36
C SER A 219 17.98 -0.46 -1.14
N THR A 220 16.79 -0.65 -1.69
CA THR A 220 16.45 -0.24 -3.05
C THR A 220 16.25 1.28 -3.17
N ARG A 221 16.22 1.99 -2.03
CA ARG A 221 16.13 3.46 -1.96
C ARG A 221 17.51 4.05 -1.68
N PRO A 222 17.95 5.08 -2.45
CA PRO A 222 19.18 5.81 -2.17
C PRO A 222 19.01 6.80 -1.00
N TYR A 223 20.07 7.54 -0.68
CA TYR A 223 20.08 8.62 0.30
C TYR A 223 19.85 8.17 1.75
N MET A 224 20.37 7.01 2.12
CA MET A 224 20.22 6.40 3.44
C MET A 224 18.75 6.07 3.82
N LEU A 225 17.85 6.11 2.86
CA LEU A 225 16.44 5.85 3.11
C LEU A 225 16.22 4.35 3.36
N LEU A 226 15.52 4.07 4.45
CA LEU A 226 15.10 2.74 4.87
C LEU A 226 13.63 2.53 4.58
N TYR A 227 13.27 1.30 4.30
CA TYR A 227 11.91 0.87 4.06
C TYR A 227 11.67 -0.50 4.70
N ARG A 228 10.42 -0.86 4.87
CA ARG A 228 10.01 -2.16 5.39
C ARG A 228 8.97 -2.75 4.47
N HIS A 229 9.09 -4.03 4.21
CA HIS A 229 8.05 -4.81 3.57
C HIS A 229 7.98 -6.22 4.16
N ASN A 230 7.03 -7.00 3.71
CA ASN A 230 6.82 -8.39 4.03
C ASN A 230 6.62 -9.17 2.72
N LEU A 231 7.17 -10.36 2.64
CA LEU A 231 7.06 -11.23 1.46
C LEU A 231 6.01 -12.33 1.64
N SER A 232 5.48 -12.48 2.86
CA SER A 232 4.50 -13.51 3.17
C SER A 232 3.09 -13.03 2.80
N VAL A 233 2.37 -13.81 2.03
CA VAL A 233 0.92 -13.63 1.76
C VAL A 233 0.05 -14.42 2.74
N THR A 234 0.60 -14.85 3.87
CA THR A 234 -0.07 -15.70 4.86
C THR A 234 -0.07 -15.13 6.27
N GLY A 235 0.68 -14.05 6.53
CA GLY A 235 0.90 -13.48 7.85
C GLY A 235 1.78 -14.35 8.76
N GLU A 236 2.54 -15.29 8.21
CA GLU A 236 3.49 -16.15 8.93
C GLU A 236 4.88 -15.52 8.98
N LEU A 237 5.70 -15.98 9.94
CA LEU A 237 7.08 -15.52 10.05
C LEU A 237 7.93 -15.91 8.84
N GLU A 238 8.86 -15.04 8.50
CA GLU A 238 9.94 -15.33 7.57
C GLU A 238 10.85 -16.47 8.10
N ARG A 239 11.54 -17.14 7.17
CA ARG A 239 12.34 -18.34 7.50
C ARG A 239 13.69 -18.06 8.12
N LEU A 240 14.22 -16.85 7.90
CA LEU A 240 15.52 -16.38 8.41
C LEU A 240 15.37 -14.97 8.97
N PRO A 241 16.22 -14.55 9.92
CA PRO A 241 16.40 -13.15 10.25
C PRO A 241 16.83 -12.36 9.00
N GLN A 242 16.11 -11.28 8.71
CA GLN A 242 16.33 -10.44 7.54
C GLN A 242 16.23 -8.98 7.91
N ALA A 243 17.10 -8.15 7.35
CA ALA A 243 17.06 -6.70 7.53
C ALA A 243 17.43 -5.96 6.24
N VAL A 244 16.86 -4.79 6.06
CA VAL A 244 17.24 -3.82 5.02
C VAL A 244 18.33 -2.92 5.59
N VAL A 245 19.46 -2.86 4.91
CA VAL A 245 20.58 -1.98 5.23
C VAL A 245 20.57 -0.78 4.31
N ALA A 246 20.74 0.42 4.84
CA ALA A 246 20.87 1.63 4.04
C ALA A 246 21.89 1.42 2.89
N ARG A 247 21.51 1.81 1.68
CA ARG A 247 22.23 1.48 0.46
C ARG A 247 23.72 1.86 0.52
N GLU A 248 24.00 3.04 1.02
CA GLU A 248 25.37 3.57 1.10
C GLU A 248 26.23 2.80 2.11
N ASP A 249 25.64 2.36 3.22
CA ASP A 249 26.30 1.50 4.21
C ASP A 249 26.53 0.09 3.65
N ALA A 250 25.54 -0.49 3.00
CA ALA A 250 25.66 -1.79 2.32
C ALA A 250 26.74 -1.78 1.25
N MET A 251 26.81 -0.72 0.43
CA MET A 251 27.88 -0.53 -0.56
C MET A 251 29.26 -0.39 0.09
N ARG A 252 29.35 0.22 1.27
CA ARG A 252 30.61 0.31 2.03
C ARG A 252 31.04 -1.06 2.53
N LEU A 253 30.13 -1.84 3.10
CA LEU A 253 30.38 -3.22 3.55
C LEU A 253 30.83 -4.12 2.38
N ALA A 254 30.14 -4.01 1.22
CA ALA A 254 30.51 -4.75 0.01
C ALA A 254 31.95 -4.43 -0.43
N ARG A 255 32.40 -3.17 -0.37
CA ARG A 255 33.79 -2.80 -0.70
C ARG A 255 34.79 -3.39 0.28
N PHE A 256 34.49 -3.51 1.58
CA PHE A 256 35.36 -4.22 2.52
C PHE A 256 35.53 -5.70 2.15
N ILE A 257 34.38 -6.37 1.86
CA ILE A 257 34.40 -7.78 1.42
C ILE A 257 35.22 -7.93 0.13
N ALA A 258 34.99 -7.08 -0.87
CA ALA A 258 35.66 -7.12 -2.16
C ALA A 258 37.19 -6.85 -2.06
N SER A 259 37.66 -6.12 -1.05
CA SER A 259 39.09 -5.90 -0.79
C SER A 259 39.80 -7.12 -0.20
N GLY A 260 39.07 -8.22 0.06
CA GLY A 260 39.60 -9.43 0.68
C GLY A 260 39.79 -9.34 2.19
N GLN A 261 39.34 -8.27 2.82
CA GLN A 261 39.33 -8.14 4.28
C GLN A 261 38.20 -8.98 4.89
N PRO A 262 38.49 -9.77 5.94
CA PRO A 262 37.43 -10.49 6.62
C PRO A 262 36.48 -9.50 7.33
N VAL A 263 35.23 -9.48 6.90
CA VAL A 263 34.16 -8.70 7.58
C VAL A 263 33.49 -9.60 8.59
N LYS A 264 33.56 -9.22 9.85
CA LYS A 264 32.88 -9.89 10.95
C LYS A 264 31.91 -8.93 11.62
N VAL A 265 30.69 -9.39 11.82
CA VAL A 265 29.60 -8.57 12.37
C VAL A 265 28.85 -9.29 13.47
N ARG A 266 28.14 -8.53 14.30
CA ARG A 266 27.13 -9.01 15.21
C ARG A 266 25.79 -8.35 14.85
N LEU A 267 24.84 -9.13 14.39
CA LEU A 267 23.47 -8.72 14.10
C LEU A 267 22.58 -9.04 15.30
N ASP A 268 21.95 -8.05 15.87
CA ASP A 268 20.98 -8.18 16.96
C ASP A 268 19.62 -7.62 16.49
N MET A 269 18.63 -8.51 16.43
CA MET A 269 17.26 -8.21 16.00
C MET A 269 16.30 -8.77 17.06
N PRO A 270 16.08 -8.03 18.17
CA PRO A 270 15.22 -8.49 19.27
C PRO A 270 13.74 -8.25 18.95
N ASN A 271 13.28 -8.74 17.79
CA ASN A 271 11.89 -8.62 17.35
C ASN A 271 10.95 -9.26 18.36
N LYS A 272 9.84 -8.61 18.62
CA LYS A 272 8.80 -9.08 19.52
C LYS A 272 7.81 -9.90 18.71
N ILE A 273 7.75 -11.19 19.00
CA ILE A 273 6.90 -12.14 18.29
C ILE A 273 5.91 -12.70 19.29
N GLY A 274 4.63 -12.63 18.96
CA GLY A 274 3.55 -13.17 19.79
C GLY A 274 2.66 -14.14 19.03
N GLY A 275 1.62 -14.60 19.72
CA GLY A 275 0.58 -15.45 19.13
C GLY A 275 -0.39 -14.66 18.25
N PRO A 276 -1.48 -15.32 17.81
CA PRO A 276 -2.52 -14.66 17.01
C PRO A 276 -3.13 -13.46 17.73
N VAL A 277 -3.39 -12.40 16.97
CA VAL A 277 -4.11 -11.18 17.43
C VAL A 277 -5.30 -10.91 16.54
N GLN A 278 -6.25 -10.12 17.04
CA GLN A 278 -7.40 -9.69 16.25
C GLN A 278 -7.10 -8.35 15.62
N SER A 279 -7.58 -8.16 14.40
CA SER A 279 -7.69 -6.89 13.72
C SER A 279 -9.09 -6.78 13.11
N GLU A 280 -9.45 -5.63 12.57
CA GLU A 280 -10.79 -5.37 12.07
C GLU A 280 -10.75 -4.61 10.74
N ASN A 281 -11.61 -5.01 9.80
CA ASN A 281 -11.99 -4.20 8.64
C ASN A 281 -13.09 -3.23 9.05
N VAL A 282 -13.17 -2.08 8.39
CA VAL A 282 -14.28 -1.13 8.55
C VAL A 282 -15.15 -1.20 7.31
N VAL A 283 -16.43 -1.48 7.50
CA VAL A 283 -17.44 -1.63 6.42
C VAL A 283 -18.51 -0.57 6.59
N ALA A 284 -18.69 0.25 5.56
CA ALA A 284 -19.74 1.26 5.52
C ALA A 284 -20.61 1.07 4.27
N GLU A 285 -21.87 1.52 4.31
CA GLU A 285 -22.79 1.32 3.19
C GLU A 285 -23.66 2.55 2.93
N ILE A 286 -23.82 2.87 1.64
CA ILE A 286 -24.91 3.68 1.11
C ILE A 286 -25.88 2.72 0.44
N ARG A 287 -27.08 2.60 1.02
CA ARG A 287 -28.07 1.63 0.58
C ARG A 287 -28.69 1.98 -0.78
N GLY A 288 -28.79 0.99 -1.64
CA GLY A 288 -29.43 1.12 -2.94
C GLY A 288 -30.95 1.25 -2.86
N SER A 289 -31.54 1.94 -3.84
CA SER A 289 -32.98 2.23 -3.87
C SER A 289 -33.81 1.20 -4.61
N VAL A 290 -33.22 0.40 -5.50
CA VAL A 290 -33.94 -0.54 -6.39
C VAL A 290 -33.55 -1.98 -6.12
N LYS A 291 -32.24 -2.23 -5.99
CA LYS A 291 -31.62 -3.53 -5.76
C LYS A 291 -30.70 -3.46 -4.54
N PRO A 292 -31.23 -3.20 -3.34
CA PRO A 292 -30.39 -2.93 -2.15
C PRO A 292 -29.52 -4.12 -1.71
N ASP A 293 -29.87 -5.33 -2.12
CA ASP A 293 -29.10 -6.53 -1.80
C ASP A 293 -27.97 -6.81 -2.82
N GLU A 294 -28.00 -6.17 -4.00
CA GLU A 294 -26.86 -6.14 -4.91
C GLU A 294 -25.95 -4.97 -4.57
N PHE A 295 -24.63 -5.13 -4.67
CA PHE A 295 -23.71 -4.07 -4.25
C PHE A 295 -22.42 -4.00 -5.08
N VAL A 296 -21.86 -2.80 -5.10
CA VAL A 296 -20.51 -2.48 -5.57
C VAL A 296 -19.66 -2.21 -4.34
N LEU A 297 -18.42 -2.67 -4.31
CA LEU A 297 -17.46 -2.36 -3.26
C LEU A 297 -16.43 -1.35 -3.77
N LEU A 298 -16.23 -0.26 -3.03
CA LEU A 298 -15.12 0.67 -3.17
C LEU A 298 -14.23 0.54 -1.93
N GLY A 299 -12.95 0.26 -2.12
CA GLY A 299 -12.04 -0.03 -1.01
C GLY A 299 -10.63 0.50 -1.18
N ALA A 300 -9.95 0.53 -0.06
CA ALA A 300 -8.55 0.86 0.16
C ALA A 300 -8.07 0.11 1.40
N HIS A 301 -6.76 0.04 1.68
CA HIS A 301 -6.36 -0.50 2.97
C HIS A 301 -6.15 0.60 4.04
N LEU A 302 -6.35 0.21 5.28
CA LEU A 302 -6.28 1.10 6.43
C LEU A 302 -4.95 1.02 7.18
N ASP A 303 -4.37 -0.16 7.23
CA ASP A 303 -3.06 -0.40 7.84
C ASP A 303 -1.93 0.26 7.06
N SER A 304 -0.75 0.24 7.60
CA SER A 304 0.47 0.73 6.95
C SER A 304 1.69 0.30 7.73
N TRP A 305 2.86 0.34 7.11
CA TRP A 305 4.12 0.22 7.82
C TRP A 305 4.38 1.41 8.75
N GLU A 306 5.17 1.18 9.82
CA GLU A 306 5.41 2.15 10.90
C GLU A 306 6.71 2.93 10.78
N LEU A 307 7.50 2.74 9.73
CA LEU A 307 8.72 3.54 9.51
C LEU A 307 8.39 4.96 9.06
N GLY A 308 7.38 5.11 8.22
CA GLY A 308 6.72 6.36 7.87
C GLY A 308 5.43 6.54 8.65
N THR A 309 4.50 7.27 8.07
CA THR A 309 3.15 7.46 8.62
C THR A 309 2.06 6.85 7.73
N GLY A 310 2.45 6.17 6.64
CA GLY A 310 1.54 5.54 5.69
C GLY A 310 0.59 6.56 5.06
N ALA A 311 1.14 7.65 4.51
CA ALA A 311 0.33 8.71 3.92
C ALA A 311 -0.02 8.42 2.47
N LEU A 312 0.95 7.99 1.67
CA LEU A 312 0.75 7.54 0.31
C LEU A 312 0.28 6.09 0.26
N ASP A 313 0.75 5.27 1.20
CA ASP A 313 0.50 3.84 1.30
C ASP A 313 -0.19 3.47 2.63
N ASP A 314 -1.50 3.38 2.73
CA ASP A 314 -2.53 3.75 1.75
C ASP A 314 -3.48 4.80 2.36
N GLY A 315 -2.97 5.62 3.30
CA GLY A 315 -3.74 6.61 4.05
C GLY A 315 -4.52 7.58 3.17
N CYS A 316 -3.93 8.03 2.05
CA CYS A 316 -4.56 8.97 1.15
C CYS A 316 -5.81 8.34 0.50
N ASN A 317 -5.74 7.08 0.05
CA ASN A 317 -6.87 6.38 -0.56
C ASN A 317 -7.88 5.92 0.50
N ALA A 318 -7.46 5.60 1.72
CA ALA A 318 -8.37 5.35 2.84
C ALA A 318 -9.20 6.61 3.18
N ALA A 319 -8.56 7.77 3.31
CA ALA A 319 -9.25 9.04 3.53
C ALA A 319 -10.13 9.43 2.34
N MET A 320 -9.67 9.20 1.11
CA MET A 320 -10.40 9.44 -0.12
C MET A 320 -11.66 8.54 -0.22
N THR A 321 -11.57 7.28 0.16
CA THR A 321 -12.71 6.34 0.16
C THR A 321 -13.81 6.82 1.10
N ILE A 322 -13.47 7.35 2.28
CA ILE A 322 -14.42 7.98 3.21
C ILE A 322 -15.04 9.23 2.58
N ASP A 323 -14.22 10.09 1.96
CA ASP A 323 -14.71 11.34 1.40
C ASP A 323 -15.54 11.11 0.12
N ALA A 324 -15.26 10.05 -0.65
CA ALA A 324 -16.10 9.61 -1.77
C ALA A 324 -17.54 9.27 -1.31
N ALA A 325 -17.70 8.59 -0.17
CA ALA A 325 -19.01 8.35 0.43
C ALA A 325 -19.73 9.67 0.78
N ARG A 326 -19.00 10.63 1.41
CA ARG A 326 -19.51 11.97 1.70
C ARG A 326 -19.93 12.70 0.42
N ALA A 327 -19.11 12.66 -0.64
CA ALA A 327 -19.38 13.35 -1.90
C ALA A 327 -20.67 12.83 -2.57
N ILE A 328 -20.87 11.51 -2.58
CA ILE A 328 -22.11 10.88 -3.09
C ILE A 328 -23.32 11.34 -2.27
N ARG A 329 -23.21 11.33 -0.94
CA ARG A 329 -24.33 11.78 -0.06
C ARG A 329 -24.61 13.27 -0.20
N ALA A 330 -23.59 14.11 -0.25
CA ALA A 330 -23.73 15.57 -0.43
C ALA A 330 -24.36 15.94 -1.78
N ALA A 331 -24.11 15.15 -2.82
CA ALA A 331 -24.76 15.29 -4.11
C ALA A 331 -26.25 14.88 -4.09
N GLY A 332 -26.76 14.31 -3.00
CA GLY A 332 -28.09 13.73 -2.93
C GLY A 332 -28.29 12.53 -3.85
N ALA A 333 -27.20 11.88 -4.24
CA ALA A 333 -27.21 10.75 -5.15
C ALA A 333 -27.64 9.47 -4.41
N ILE A 334 -28.60 8.76 -4.99
CA ILE A 334 -29.11 7.48 -4.46
C ILE A 334 -28.91 6.43 -5.56
N PRO A 335 -27.96 5.50 -5.40
CA PRO A 335 -27.70 4.48 -6.42
C PRO A 335 -28.81 3.45 -6.48
N LYS A 336 -28.87 2.67 -7.55
CA LYS A 336 -29.80 1.53 -7.64
C LYS A 336 -29.38 0.37 -6.74
N ARG A 337 -28.11 -0.02 -6.82
CA ARG A 337 -27.45 -1.01 -5.95
C ARG A 337 -26.80 -0.30 -4.79
N SER A 338 -26.62 -1.01 -3.70
CA SER A 338 -25.83 -0.48 -2.58
C SER A 338 -24.37 -0.23 -3.00
N ILE A 339 -23.74 0.75 -2.36
CA ILE A 339 -22.30 0.94 -2.46
C ILE A 339 -21.74 0.68 -1.07
N ARG A 340 -20.91 -0.36 -0.95
CA ARG A 340 -20.12 -0.64 0.25
C ARG A 340 -18.77 0.03 0.12
N PHE A 341 -18.36 0.71 1.17
CA PHE A 341 -17.02 1.30 1.32
C PHE A 341 -16.31 0.45 2.35
N VAL A 342 -15.18 -0.13 1.99
CA VAL A 342 -14.44 -1.01 2.89
C VAL A 342 -13.02 -0.52 3.03
N LEU A 343 -12.58 -0.32 4.28
CA LEU A 343 -11.19 -0.12 4.61
C LEU A 343 -10.67 -1.43 5.21
N PHE A 344 -9.82 -2.10 4.46
CA PHE A 344 -9.22 -3.36 4.87
C PHE A 344 -8.04 -3.11 5.80
N SER A 345 -7.82 -3.98 6.78
CA SER A 345 -6.60 -4.02 7.57
C SER A 345 -5.84 -5.30 7.27
N GLY A 346 -4.52 -5.26 7.38
CA GLY A 346 -3.68 -6.43 7.13
C GLY A 346 -3.43 -6.70 5.64
N GLU A 347 -3.51 -5.68 4.83
CA GLU A 347 -3.05 -5.74 3.43
C GLU A 347 -1.55 -5.99 3.41
N GLU A 348 -0.79 -5.18 4.12
CA GLU A 348 0.67 -5.21 4.27
C GLU A 348 1.21 -6.56 4.79
N GLU A 349 0.41 -7.31 5.50
CA GLU A 349 0.72 -8.65 6.02
C GLU A 349 0.23 -9.79 5.09
N GLY A 350 -0.22 -9.46 3.89
CA GLY A 350 -0.63 -10.40 2.84
C GLY A 350 -2.13 -10.45 2.57
N MET A 351 -2.78 -9.29 2.60
CA MET A 351 -4.21 -9.11 2.28
C MET A 351 -5.11 -9.91 3.24
N LEU A 352 -4.77 -9.92 4.52
CA LEU A 352 -5.46 -10.78 5.50
C LEU A 352 -6.90 -10.35 5.72
N GLY A 353 -7.17 -9.04 5.71
CA GLY A 353 -8.49 -8.47 5.93
C GLY A 353 -9.43 -8.72 4.76
N SER A 354 -9.02 -8.45 3.53
CA SER A 354 -9.84 -8.70 2.33
C SER A 354 -10.08 -10.18 2.11
N ARG A 355 -9.08 -11.03 2.40
CA ARG A 355 -9.24 -12.48 2.40
C ARG A 355 -10.30 -12.95 3.39
N ALA A 356 -10.25 -12.41 4.62
CA ALA A 356 -11.22 -12.76 5.65
C ALA A 356 -12.63 -12.29 5.27
N TYR A 357 -12.74 -11.06 4.74
CA TYR A 357 -14.00 -10.50 4.24
C TYR A 357 -14.58 -11.36 3.10
N ALA A 358 -13.81 -11.64 2.05
CA ALA A 358 -14.26 -12.48 0.94
C ALA A 358 -14.71 -13.88 1.40
N ALA A 359 -14.02 -14.45 2.39
CA ALA A 359 -14.39 -15.75 2.96
C ALA A 359 -15.69 -15.70 3.78
N ALA A 360 -15.89 -14.66 4.58
CA ALA A 360 -17.09 -14.46 5.41
C ALA A 360 -18.34 -14.21 4.55
N HIS A 361 -18.18 -13.39 3.49
CA HIS A 361 -19.25 -12.97 2.59
C HIS A 361 -19.45 -13.88 1.36
N ARG A 362 -18.82 -15.04 1.33
CA ARG A 362 -18.85 -15.95 0.16
C ARG A 362 -20.28 -16.27 -0.34
N ALA A 363 -21.26 -16.33 0.56
CA ALA A 363 -22.65 -16.63 0.23
C ALA A 363 -23.34 -15.50 -0.54
N GLU A 364 -22.88 -14.26 -0.39
CA GLU A 364 -23.45 -13.07 -1.05
C GLU A 364 -22.59 -12.51 -2.20
N LEU A 365 -21.45 -13.14 -2.50
CA LEU A 365 -20.59 -12.69 -3.62
C LEU A 365 -21.28 -12.80 -5.00
N ASP A 366 -22.37 -13.57 -5.11
CA ASP A 366 -23.19 -13.58 -6.31
C ASP A 366 -24.06 -12.31 -6.44
N GLN A 367 -24.27 -11.55 -5.36
CA GLN A 367 -24.91 -10.24 -5.35
C GLN A 367 -23.90 -9.11 -5.59
N MET A 368 -22.63 -9.35 -5.36
CA MET A 368 -21.58 -8.37 -5.60
C MET A 368 -21.41 -8.13 -7.11
N ASP A 369 -21.41 -6.87 -7.52
CA ASP A 369 -21.22 -6.47 -8.92
C ASP A 369 -19.73 -6.41 -9.26
N THR A 370 -18.98 -5.64 -8.49
CA THR A 370 -17.53 -5.48 -8.66
C THR A 370 -16.89 -4.98 -7.37
N THR A 371 -15.58 -5.18 -7.30
CA THR A 371 -14.68 -4.51 -6.34
C THR A 371 -13.91 -3.43 -7.07
N ILE A 372 -13.80 -2.24 -6.49
CA ILE A 372 -13.00 -1.12 -6.99
C ILE A 372 -11.98 -0.80 -5.90
N ILE A 373 -10.69 -0.94 -6.19
CA ILE A 373 -9.60 -0.75 -5.22
C ILE A 373 -8.69 0.39 -5.69
N PHE A 374 -8.30 1.24 -4.75
CA PHE A 374 -7.28 2.26 -4.89
C PHE A 374 -6.18 1.96 -3.89
N ASP A 375 -4.95 1.79 -4.38
CA ASP A 375 -3.80 1.35 -3.59
C ASP A 375 -2.48 1.64 -4.33
N SER A 376 -2.32 2.87 -4.82
CA SER A 376 -1.12 3.26 -5.57
C SER A 376 -0.79 4.73 -5.36
N GLY A 377 -1.01 5.23 -4.14
CA GLY A 377 -0.75 6.61 -3.78
C GLY A 377 -1.80 7.59 -4.31
N ASP A 378 -1.39 8.83 -4.51
CA ASP A 378 -2.26 9.93 -4.94
C ASP A 378 -2.07 10.33 -6.41
N GLY A 379 -1.20 9.63 -7.16
CA GLY A 379 -0.91 9.90 -8.54
C GLY A 379 -2.17 9.91 -9.43
N LYS A 380 -2.08 10.55 -10.58
CA LYS A 380 -3.21 10.67 -11.51
C LYS A 380 -3.72 9.30 -11.95
N VAL A 381 -5.03 9.08 -11.81
CA VAL A 381 -5.69 7.87 -12.33
C VAL A 381 -5.70 7.91 -13.86
N THR A 382 -5.14 6.88 -14.48
CA THR A 382 -5.03 6.71 -15.93
C THR A 382 -6.03 5.70 -16.51
N GLY A 383 -6.68 4.91 -15.66
CA GLY A 383 -7.64 3.88 -16.03
C GLY A 383 -7.78 2.86 -14.90
N TYR A 384 -8.25 1.68 -15.26
CA TYR A 384 -8.37 0.55 -14.35
C TYR A 384 -7.76 -0.70 -14.96
N SER A 385 -7.05 -1.48 -14.14
CA SER A 385 -6.81 -2.89 -14.39
C SER A 385 -8.12 -3.66 -14.17
N LEU A 386 -8.49 -4.48 -15.15
CA LEU A 386 -9.77 -5.20 -15.16
C LEU A 386 -9.65 -6.63 -14.62
N GLY A 387 -8.55 -6.96 -13.96
CA GLY A 387 -8.31 -8.28 -13.39
C GLY A 387 -8.45 -9.43 -14.38
N GLY A 388 -7.95 -9.27 -15.62
CA GLY A 388 -8.05 -10.26 -16.69
C GLY A 388 -9.42 -10.33 -17.39
N ARG A 389 -10.38 -9.47 -17.03
CA ARG A 389 -11.79 -9.53 -17.48
C ARG A 389 -12.05 -8.64 -18.70
N LYS A 390 -11.66 -9.11 -19.89
CA LYS A 390 -11.91 -8.40 -21.17
C LYS A 390 -13.39 -8.19 -21.49
N ASP A 391 -14.26 -9.05 -20.97
CA ASP A 391 -15.72 -9.02 -21.20
C ASP A 391 -16.37 -7.77 -20.58
N ILE A 392 -15.79 -7.17 -19.54
CA ILE A 392 -16.33 -5.97 -18.88
C ILE A 392 -15.79 -4.67 -19.47
N ALA A 393 -14.74 -4.68 -20.29
CA ALA A 393 -14.00 -3.49 -20.72
C ALA A 393 -14.90 -2.40 -21.35
N ALA A 394 -15.79 -2.78 -22.26
CA ALA A 394 -16.67 -1.82 -22.92
C ALA A 394 -17.67 -1.17 -21.95
N THR A 395 -18.10 -1.90 -20.93
CA THR A 395 -19.03 -1.38 -19.92
C THR A 395 -18.33 -0.44 -18.95
N VAL A 396 -17.11 -0.78 -18.50
CA VAL A 396 -16.26 0.10 -17.69
C VAL A 396 -15.95 1.40 -18.43
N THR A 397 -15.55 1.31 -19.71
CA THR A 397 -15.29 2.52 -20.52
C THR A 397 -16.52 3.46 -20.57
N ARG A 398 -17.72 2.90 -20.73
CA ARG A 398 -18.95 3.71 -20.69
C ARG A 398 -19.24 4.28 -19.31
N ALA A 399 -18.97 3.55 -18.25
CA ALA A 399 -19.13 4.06 -16.87
C ALA A 399 -18.23 5.27 -16.59
N LEU A 400 -17.10 5.37 -17.28
CA LEU A 400 -16.14 6.48 -17.17
C LEU A 400 -16.48 7.69 -18.08
N GLU A 401 -17.45 7.59 -19.01
CA GLU A 401 -17.81 8.72 -19.89
C GLU A 401 -18.09 10.04 -19.14
N PRO A 402 -18.80 10.04 -17.99
CA PRO A 402 -19.04 11.27 -17.24
C PRO A 402 -17.77 11.93 -16.70
N LEU A 403 -16.67 11.18 -16.63
CA LEU A 403 -15.35 11.60 -16.14
C LEU A 403 -14.38 12.02 -17.27
N SER A 404 -14.85 12.13 -18.51
CA SER A 404 -14.01 12.41 -19.68
C SER A 404 -13.12 13.66 -19.57
N THR A 405 -13.46 14.59 -18.68
CA THR A 405 -12.64 15.79 -18.40
C THR A 405 -11.42 15.51 -17.53
N PHE A 406 -11.35 14.36 -16.87
CA PHE A 406 -10.21 13.89 -16.07
C PHE A 406 -9.28 12.97 -16.84
N GLY A 407 -9.78 12.34 -17.93
CA GLY A 407 -9.05 11.41 -18.77
C GLY A 407 -8.01 12.04 -19.70
N PRO A 408 -7.55 11.32 -20.71
CA PRO A 408 -8.10 10.04 -21.16
C PRO A 408 -7.89 8.90 -20.16
N PHE A 409 -8.79 7.89 -20.20
CA PHE A 409 -8.65 6.66 -19.43
C PHE A 409 -8.33 5.50 -20.37
N GLU A 410 -7.30 4.74 -20.01
CA GLU A 410 -6.88 3.53 -20.69
C GLU A 410 -6.98 2.35 -19.72
N ASN A 411 -8.03 1.54 -19.86
CA ASN A 411 -8.19 0.35 -19.06
C ASN A 411 -7.31 -0.77 -19.59
N THR A 412 -6.67 -1.51 -18.70
CA THR A 412 -5.83 -2.66 -19.02
C THR A 412 -6.50 -3.97 -18.62
N ASP A 413 -6.07 -5.08 -19.18
CA ASP A 413 -6.55 -6.42 -18.82
C ASP A 413 -5.61 -7.17 -17.87
N ASP A 414 -4.72 -6.43 -17.21
CA ASP A 414 -3.79 -6.98 -16.21
C ASP A 414 -4.55 -7.58 -15.02
N ALA A 415 -3.93 -8.52 -14.36
CA ALA A 415 -4.41 -9.12 -13.13
C ALA A 415 -3.25 -9.22 -12.15
N ASP A 416 -3.39 -8.58 -11.01
CA ASP A 416 -2.35 -8.44 -10.00
C ASP A 416 -2.72 -9.19 -8.71
N LEU A 417 -1.68 -9.61 -8.01
CA LEU A 417 -1.79 -10.22 -6.69
C LEU A 417 -1.52 -9.19 -5.57
N GLY A 418 -1.13 -7.97 -5.91
CA GLY A 418 -0.48 -7.02 -5.01
C GLY A 418 -1.42 -6.12 -4.20
N THR A 419 -2.75 -6.34 -4.17
CA THR A 419 -3.67 -5.55 -3.34
C THR A 419 -4.98 -6.29 -3.03
N ASP A 420 -5.87 -5.69 -2.27
CA ASP A 420 -7.10 -6.25 -1.72
C ASP A 420 -8.15 -6.72 -2.76
N ASN A 421 -7.94 -6.46 -4.06
CA ASN A 421 -8.75 -7.06 -5.13
C ASN A 421 -8.55 -8.58 -5.27
N PHE A 422 -7.39 -9.08 -4.85
CA PHE A 422 -6.92 -10.42 -5.19
C PHE A 422 -7.85 -11.54 -4.72
N ASP A 423 -8.33 -11.49 -3.47
CA ASP A 423 -9.23 -12.52 -2.97
C ASP A 423 -10.61 -12.50 -3.64
N PHE A 424 -11.09 -11.34 -4.08
CA PHE A 424 -12.33 -11.22 -4.87
C PHE A 424 -12.16 -11.77 -6.29
N LEU A 425 -11.01 -11.51 -6.92
CA LEU A 425 -10.65 -12.12 -8.21
C LEU A 425 -10.62 -13.65 -8.09
N LEU A 426 -10.01 -14.18 -7.04
CA LEU A 426 -9.99 -15.63 -6.80
C LEU A 426 -11.37 -16.22 -6.46
N GLU A 427 -12.32 -15.41 -6.01
CA GLU A 427 -13.73 -15.78 -5.86
C GLU A 427 -14.54 -15.62 -7.17
N GLY A 428 -13.93 -15.06 -8.23
CA GLY A 428 -14.51 -14.87 -9.55
C GLY A 428 -15.34 -13.61 -9.72
N VAL A 429 -15.30 -12.69 -8.77
CA VAL A 429 -15.93 -11.38 -8.85
C VAL A 429 -15.14 -10.49 -9.82
N PRO A 430 -15.78 -9.67 -10.66
CA PRO A 430 -15.09 -8.64 -11.42
C PRO A 430 -14.33 -7.68 -10.50
N THR A 431 -13.09 -7.33 -10.83
CA THR A 431 -12.28 -6.40 -10.05
C THR A 431 -11.79 -5.26 -10.91
N LEU A 432 -11.75 -4.07 -10.36
CA LEU A 432 -11.18 -2.86 -10.94
C LEU A 432 -10.13 -2.34 -9.95
N VAL A 433 -8.87 -2.31 -10.35
CA VAL A 433 -7.80 -1.67 -9.59
C VAL A 433 -7.42 -0.39 -10.31
N ALA A 434 -7.37 0.72 -9.60
CA ALA A 434 -7.04 2.01 -10.21
C ALA A 434 -5.56 2.02 -10.65
N ASN A 435 -5.34 2.26 -11.95
CA ASN A 435 -4.01 2.51 -12.49
C ASN A 435 -3.67 3.98 -12.24
N GLN A 436 -2.68 4.24 -11.41
CA GLN A 436 -2.25 5.58 -11.04
C GLN A 436 -0.82 5.84 -11.53
N GLU A 437 -0.55 7.08 -11.94
CA GLU A 437 0.83 7.49 -12.23
C GLU A 437 1.67 7.34 -10.96
N PRO A 438 2.93 6.86 -11.05
CA PRO A 438 3.71 6.54 -9.85
C PRO A 438 4.08 7.77 -9.02
N ASP A 439 4.19 8.95 -9.63
CA ASP A 439 4.53 10.23 -9.00
C ASP A 439 5.59 10.06 -7.88
N ASP A 440 5.31 10.52 -6.67
CA ASP A 440 6.21 10.33 -5.51
C ASP A 440 6.03 8.97 -4.81
N TYR A 441 5.06 8.13 -5.21
CA TYR A 441 4.73 6.86 -4.53
C TYR A 441 5.91 5.89 -4.51
N ILE A 442 6.50 5.57 -5.67
CA ILE A 442 7.55 4.55 -5.80
C ILE A 442 8.75 4.80 -4.87
N MET A 443 9.17 6.06 -4.75
CA MET A 443 10.33 6.40 -3.90
C MET A 443 10.00 6.36 -2.40
N ASN A 444 8.75 6.60 -2.04
CA ASN A 444 8.28 6.64 -0.67
C ASN A 444 7.60 5.34 -0.22
N TYR A 445 7.34 4.43 -1.16
CA TYR A 445 6.69 3.14 -0.92
C TYR A 445 7.33 2.38 0.24
N HIS A 446 6.56 2.11 1.29
CA HIS A 446 6.98 1.45 2.54
C HIS A 446 8.15 2.13 3.28
N ALA A 447 8.51 3.34 2.89
CA ALA A 447 9.72 4.01 3.37
C ALA A 447 9.45 4.93 4.57
N ALA A 448 10.52 5.26 5.30
CA ALA A 448 10.45 6.22 6.41
C ALA A 448 10.06 7.64 5.96
N SER A 449 10.05 7.90 4.66
CA SER A 449 9.65 9.17 4.05
C SER A 449 8.18 9.21 3.59
N ASP A 450 7.41 8.13 3.75
CA ASP A 450 5.98 8.14 3.46
C ASP A 450 5.21 8.92 4.54
N THR A 451 5.03 10.21 4.29
CA THR A 451 4.51 11.19 5.24
C THR A 451 3.54 12.15 4.57
N PHE A 452 2.68 12.79 5.36
CA PHE A 452 1.61 13.69 4.94
C PHE A 452 2.02 14.74 3.88
N ASP A 453 3.24 15.29 4.00
CA ASP A 453 3.78 16.32 3.10
C ASP A 453 4.06 15.82 1.66
N LYS A 454 3.93 14.52 1.39
CA LYS A 454 4.10 13.93 0.06
C LYS A 454 2.80 13.95 -0.76
N VAL A 455 1.64 14.15 -0.12
CA VAL A 455 0.33 14.01 -0.77
C VAL A 455 -0.05 15.29 -1.52
N ASP A 456 -0.33 15.19 -2.83
CA ASP A 456 -0.97 16.24 -3.63
C ASP A 456 -2.48 16.21 -3.46
N PHE A 457 -3.00 17.04 -2.56
CA PHE A 457 -4.44 17.12 -2.30
C PHE A 457 -5.26 17.59 -3.50
N ALA A 458 -4.67 18.32 -4.44
CA ALA A 458 -5.38 18.75 -5.64
C ALA A 458 -5.61 17.55 -6.57
N GLN A 459 -4.63 16.67 -6.69
CA GLN A 459 -4.75 15.44 -7.45
C GLN A 459 -5.61 14.42 -6.71
N LEU A 460 -5.43 14.25 -5.39
CA LEU A 460 -6.23 13.34 -4.58
C LEU A 460 -7.73 13.63 -4.66
N LYS A 461 -8.16 14.91 -4.66
CA LYS A 461 -9.56 15.29 -4.89
C LYS A 461 -10.08 14.92 -6.29
N ARG A 462 -9.22 14.92 -7.29
CA ARG A 462 -9.60 14.44 -8.63
C ARG A 462 -9.81 12.92 -8.63
N ASN A 463 -8.93 12.20 -7.95
CA ASN A 463 -9.04 10.76 -7.77
C ASN A 463 -10.31 10.43 -6.97
N GLU A 464 -10.65 11.20 -5.92
CA GLU A 464 -11.92 11.10 -5.19
C GLU A 464 -13.13 11.23 -6.12
N ALA A 465 -13.12 12.24 -6.99
CA ALA A 465 -14.21 12.41 -7.95
C ALA A 465 -14.32 11.21 -8.91
N ILE A 466 -13.19 10.66 -9.34
CA ILE A 466 -13.13 9.47 -10.20
C ILE A 466 -13.67 8.26 -9.43
N ALA A 467 -13.21 8.01 -8.21
CA ALA A 467 -13.63 6.89 -7.37
C ALA A 467 -15.14 6.93 -7.09
N ALA A 468 -15.64 8.10 -6.62
CA ALA A 468 -17.04 8.29 -6.28
C ALA A 468 -17.97 8.13 -7.49
N VAL A 469 -17.64 8.73 -8.63
CA VAL A 469 -18.45 8.64 -9.86
C VAL A 469 -18.38 7.24 -10.44
N THR A 470 -17.23 6.56 -10.45
CA THR A 470 -17.09 5.19 -10.95
C THR A 470 -17.95 4.24 -10.12
N ALA A 471 -17.84 4.30 -8.78
CA ALA A 471 -18.63 3.46 -7.89
C ALA A 471 -20.14 3.70 -8.08
N TYR A 472 -20.55 4.97 -8.17
CA TYR A 472 -21.94 5.33 -8.40
C TYR A 472 -22.43 4.87 -9.77
N ALA A 473 -21.64 5.11 -10.84
CA ALA A 473 -22.03 4.75 -12.20
C ALA A 473 -22.22 3.24 -12.37
N VAL A 474 -21.32 2.44 -11.80
CA VAL A 474 -21.45 0.97 -11.82
C VAL A 474 -22.65 0.52 -10.99
N ALA A 475 -22.84 1.07 -9.78
CA ALA A 475 -23.98 0.73 -8.93
C ALA A 475 -25.34 1.10 -9.56
N ASP A 476 -25.36 2.08 -10.46
CA ASP A 476 -26.57 2.55 -11.14
C ASP A 476 -26.79 1.93 -12.53
N LEU A 477 -25.93 1.02 -12.98
CA LEU A 477 -26.13 0.26 -14.22
C LEU A 477 -27.45 -0.54 -14.19
N PRO A 478 -28.14 -0.71 -15.34
CA PRO A 478 -29.33 -1.55 -15.40
C PRO A 478 -29.00 -3.03 -15.11
N GLU A 479 -27.90 -3.52 -15.64
CA GLU A 479 -27.39 -4.88 -15.46
C GLU A 479 -26.05 -4.85 -14.72
N LYS A 480 -25.63 -5.99 -14.16
CA LYS A 480 -24.31 -6.12 -13.53
C LYS A 480 -23.20 -5.94 -14.57
N LEU A 481 -22.04 -5.47 -14.09
CA LEU A 481 -20.84 -5.28 -14.89
C LEU A 481 -20.42 -6.58 -15.61
N GLY A 482 -20.44 -7.70 -14.89
CA GLY A 482 -20.12 -9.01 -15.40
C GLY A 482 -20.60 -10.14 -14.49
N ALA A 483 -20.70 -11.35 -15.05
CA ALA A 483 -21.02 -12.52 -14.26
C ALA A 483 -19.84 -12.96 -13.39
N ARG A 484 -20.14 -13.46 -12.19
CA ARG A 484 -19.14 -14.11 -11.34
C ARG A 484 -18.64 -15.39 -12.00
N GLN A 485 -17.33 -15.53 -12.18
CA GLN A 485 -16.69 -16.67 -12.82
C GLN A 485 -16.70 -17.90 -11.92
N ASN A 486 -16.81 -19.08 -12.54
CA ASN A 486 -16.60 -20.36 -11.85
C ASN A 486 -15.11 -20.66 -11.72
N ARG A 487 -14.76 -21.69 -10.95
CA ARG A 487 -13.36 -22.05 -10.66
C ARG A 487 -12.54 -22.37 -11.91
N GLU A 488 -13.11 -23.04 -12.88
CA GLU A 488 -12.43 -23.39 -14.14
C GLU A 488 -12.12 -22.13 -14.97
N GLN A 489 -13.05 -21.18 -15.03
CA GLN A 489 -12.85 -19.89 -15.68
C GLN A 489 -11.76 -19.07 -14.99
N ILE A 490 -11.73 -19.07 -13.65
CA ILE A 490 -10.70 -18.40 -12.86
C ILE A 490 -9.34 -19.05 -13.13
N GLU A 491 -9.24 -20.39 -13.11
CA GLU A 491 -7.98 -21.09 -13.36
C GLU A 491 -7.41 -20.75 -14.74
N LYS A 492 -8.27 -20.70 -15.75
CA LYS A 492 -7.88 -20.24 -17.09
C LYS A 492 -7.42 -18.77 -17.08
N LEU A 493 -8.11 -17.88 -16.37
CA LEU A 493 -7.72 -16.48 -16.25
C LEU A 493 -6.34 -16.36 -15.60
N LEU A 494 -6.07 -17.08 -14.50
CA LEU A 494 -4.78 -17.09 -13.82
C LEU A 494 -3.62 -17.57 -14.72
N GLU A 495 -3.91 -18.49 -15.65
CA GLU A 495 -2.94 -18.95 -16.66
C GLU A 495 -2.73 -17.92 -17.76
N ASP A 496 -3.82 -17.38 -18.32
CA ASP A 496 -3.79 -16.44 -19.45
C ASP A 496 -3.10 -15.11 -19.08
N THR A 497 -3.25 -14.64 -17.85
CA THR A 497 -2.65 -13.39 -17.35
C THR A 497 -1.23 -13.57 -16.80
N GLY A 498 -0.81 -14.81 -16.52
CA GLY A 498 0.47 -15.09 -15.87
C GLY A 498 0.42 -15.05 -14.34
N LEU A 499 -0.70 -14.62 -13.73
CA LEU A 499 -0.88 -14.49 -12.28
C LEU A 499 -0.61 -15.80 -11.51
N LYS A 500 -0.83 -16.96 -12.14
CA LYS A 500 -0.45 -18.27 -11.59
C LYS A 500 1.03 -18.34 -11.20
N LYS A 501 1.93 -17.77 -12.02
CA LYS A 501 3.38 -17.78 -11.72
C LYS A 501 3.71 -16.89 -10.52
N GLU A 502 3.07 -15.75 -10.41
CA GLU A 502 3.22 -14.83 -9.27
C GLU A 502 2.71 -15.50 -8.00
N MET A 503 1.53 -16.15 -8.05
CA MET A 503 1.00 -16.94 -6.93
C MET A 503 1.95 -18.08 -6.51
N GLN A 504 2.66 -18.69 -7.45
CA GLN A 504 3.65 -19.73 -7.15
C GLN A 504 4.87 -19.13 -6.45
N ALA A 505 5.35 -17.99 -6.92
CA ALA A 505 6.48 -17.28 -6.33
C ALA A 505 6.15 -16.80 -4.89
N ALA A 506 4.97 -16.22 -4.69
CA ALA A 506 4.50 -15.72 -3.40
C ALA A 506 3.96 -16.82 -2.45
N GLY A 507 3.97 -18.10 -2.84
CA GLY A 507 3.45 -19.19 -2.00
C GLY A 507 1.92 -19.26 -1.89
N ALA A 508 1.17 -18.47 -2.65
CA ALA A 508 -0.30 -18.46 -2.66
C ALA A 508 -0.93 -19.62 -3.44
N TRP A 509 -0.20 -20.17 -4.43
CA TRP A 509 -0.72 -21.22 -5.30
C TRP A 509 -1.18 -22.50 -4.57
N PRO A 510 -0.45 -23.05 -3.57
CA PRO A 510 -0.93 -24.20 -2.81
C PRO A 510 -2.26 -23.94 -2.10
N LEU A 511 -2.50 -22.74 -1.61
CA LEU A 511 -3.76 -22.36 -0.95
C LEU A 511 -4.95 -22.39 -1.91
N TRP A 512 -4.73 -21.97 -3.16
CA TRP A 512 -5.71 -22.10 -4.24
C TRP A 512 -5.99 -23.56 -4.58
N VAL A 513 -4.97 -24.35 -4.80
CA VAL A 513 -5.11 -25.80 -5.17
C VAL A 513 -5.89 -26.55 -4.09
N ASP A 514 -5.59 -26.31 -2.82
CA ASP A 514 -6.25 -26.97 -1.66
C ASP A 514 -7.67 -26.41 -1.38
N GLY A 515 -8.11 -25.36 -2.10
CA GLY A 515 -9.39 -24.69 -1.86
C GLY A 515 -9.46 -23.91 -0.54
N ARG A 516 -8.30 -23.60 0.07
CA ARG A 516 -8.20 -22.79 1.29
C ARG A 516 -8.27 -21.28 1.02
N ARG A 517 -7.96 -20.84 -0.21
CA ARG A 517 -8.08 -19.46 -0.69
C ARG A 517 -8.84 -19.44 -2.00
N GLY A 518 -9.77 -18.49 -2.17
CA GLY A 518 -10.59 -18.33 -3.36
C GLY A 518 -11.78 -19.32 -3.46
N ARG A 519 -12.39 -19.37 -4.64
CA ARG A 519 -13.59 -20.15 -4.92
C ARG A 519 -13.38 -21.63 -4.62
N ARG A 520 -14.24 -22.20 -3.77
CA ARG A 520 -14.13 -23.60 -3.33
C ARG A 520 -14.28 -24.59 -4.49
N LEU A 521 -13.61 -25.72 -4.35
CA LEU A 521 -13.87 -26.88 -5.19
C LEU A 521 -15.35 -27.27 -5.04
N THR A 522 -16.08 -27.36 -6.15
CA THR A 522 -17.40 -28.01 -6.12
C THR A 522 -17.16 -29.44 -5.69
N SER A 523 -17.75 -29.86 -4.56
CA SER A 523 -17.82 -31.26 -4.24
C SER A 523 -18.40 -31.96 -5.47
N SER A 524 -17.61 -32.79 -6.15
CA SER A 524 -18.16 -33.71 -7.12
C SER A 524 -19.25 -34.44 -6.36
N SER A 525 -20.51 -34.27 -6.79
CA SER A 525 -21.60 -35.13 -6.35
C SER A 525 -21.10 -36.56 -6.54
N SER A 526 -20.68 -37.19 -5.45
CA SER A 526 -20.49 -38.64 -5.41
C SER A 526 -21.84 -39.21 -5.79
N GLY A 527 -21.97 -39.54 -7.08
CA GLY A 527 -23.14 -40.23 -7.59
C GLY A 527 -23.32 -41.50 -6.77
N GLN A 528 -24.52 -41.64 -6.29
CA GLN A 528 -25.08 -42.92 -5.94
C GLN A 528 -25.29 -43.74 -7.21
#